data_687d89d9dccea6f97875d7a9a3f31bea
#
_entry.id   687d89d9dccea6f97875d7a9a3f31bea
#
_cell.length_a   1.000
_cell.length_b   1.000
_cell.length_c   1.000
_cell.angle_alpha   90.00
_cell.angle_beta   90.00
_cell.angle_gamma   90.00
#
_symmetry.space_group_name_H-M   'P 1'
#
loop_
_entity.id
_entity.type
_entity.pdbx_description
1 polymer ?
#
loop_
_entity_poly.entity_id
_entity_poly.type
_entity_poly.pdbx_seq_one_letter_code
_entity_poly.pdbx_strand_id
1 'polypeptide(L)'
;FALAGNQNCGKTTLFNQLTGSNQHVGNFPGVTVDQKIGEIRSVKNCSVVDLPGIYSIRPYTNEEIVTRDFILNEKPDGIINIVDATNIERNLYLTLQLLEMHIPMVLALNMMDEVRGNGGSIDYRQMSEELGIPVIPISAAKDEGIEDLIKAAVEVGKKKILPKVMDFCEQGPVHRCIHAVSHQVEDHAVNIGMSPRFAATKIVENDTDIIE
;
A
#
# COMPACT_ATOMS: atom_id res chain seq x y z
N PHE A 1 -10.16 0.72 5.29
CA PHE A 1 -8.82 0.90 4.70
C PHE A 1 -7.91 -0.25 5.09
N ALA A 2 -6.91 -0.54 4.25
CA ALA A 2 -5.79 -1.43 4.56
C ALA A 2 -4.55 -0.60 4.88
N LEU A 3 -3.87 -0.87 6.00
CA LEU A 3 -2.59 -0.26 6.34
C LEU A 3 -1.47 -1.24 5.97
N ALA A 4 -0.67 -0.88 4.97
CA ALA A 4 0.40 -1.70 4.42
C ALA A 4 1.75 -0.98 4.52
N GLY A 5 2.82 -1.74 4.74
CA GLY A 5 4.17 -1.19 4.81
C GLY A 5 5.21 -2.22 5.22
N ASN A 6 6.46 -1.83 5.12
CA ASN A 6 7.59 -2.70 5.48
C ASN A 6 7.65 -2.93 7.00
N GLN A 7 8.37 -3.96 7.39
CA GLN A 7 8.70 -4.13 8.81
C GLN A 7 9.51 -2.92 9.32
N ASN A 8 9.22 -2.50 10.55
CA ASN A 8 9.88 -1.38 11.24
C ASN A 8 9.70 0.02 10.61
N CYS A 9 8.79 0.21 9.66
CA CYS A 9 8.46 1.53 9.10
C CYS A 9 7.59 2.41 10.02
N GLY A 10 7.26 1.94 11.23
CA GLY A 10 6.40 2.64 12.18
C GLY A 10 4.90 2.33 12.03
N LYS A 11 4.55 1.24 11.34
CA LYS A 11 3.16 0.83 11.04
C LYS A 11 2.29 0.68 12.29
N THR A 12 2.76 -0.03 13.32
CA THR A 12 2.04 -0.21 14.59
C THR A 12 1.81 1.14 15.31
N THR A 13 2.80 2.03 15.28
CA THR A 13 2.67 3.37 15.86
C THR A 13 1.59 4.17 15.12
N LEU A 14 1.63 4.16 13.79
CA LEU A 14 0.61 4.83 12.97
C LEU A 14 -0.79 4.24 13.20
N PHE A 15 -0.91 2.90 13.25
CA PHE A 15 -2.18 2.24 13.53
C PHE A 15 -2.78 2.70 14.87
N ASN A 16 -1.95 2.79 15.92
CA ASN A 16 -2.39 3.28 17.23
C ASN A 16 -2.80 4.77 17.18
N GLN A 17 -2.11 5.59 16.41
CA GLN A 17 -2.49 7.01 16.21
C GLN A 17 -3.81 7.14 15.45
N LEU A 18 -4.06 6.28 14.46
CA LEU A 18 -5.31 6.29 13.69
C LEU A 18 -6.50 5.82 14.52
N THR A 19 -6.34 4.77 15.36
CA THR A 19 -7.46 4.06 15.99
C THR A 19 -7.63 4.35 17.48
N GLY A 20 -6.59 4.80 18.17
CA GLY A 20 -6.62 4.95 19.63
C GLY A 20 -6.80 3.60 20.34
N SER A 21 -7.72 3.53 21.31
CA SER A 21 -7.96 2.32 22.11
C SER A 21 -9.00 1.36 21.54
N ASN A 22 -9.68 1.72 20.45
CA ASN A 22 -10.76 0.92 19.86
C ASN A 22 -10.20 -0.06 18.80
N GLN A 23 -9.58 -1.12 19.29
CA GLN A 23 -8.93 -2.13 18.43
C GLN A 23 -9.47 -3.53 18.76
N HIS A 24 -9.67 -4.33 17.72
CA HIS A 24 -9.94 -5.75 17.82
C HIS A 24 -8.74 -6.53 17.30
N VAL A 25 -8.29 -7.52 18.07
CA VAL A 25 -7.17 -8.40 17.70
C VAL A 25 -7.71 -9.80 17.48
N GLY A 26 -7.34 -10.41 16.38
CA GLY A 26 -7.67 -11.77 16.00
C GLY A 26 -6.61 -12.33 15.06
N ASN A 27 -6.95 -13.37 14.33
CA ASN A 27 -6.11 -13.90 13.26
C ASN A 27 -6.81 -13.74 11.92
N PHE A 28 -6.03 -13.60 10.84
CA PHE A 28 -6.58 -13.70 9.51
C PHE A 28 -7.18 -15.11 9.28
N PRO A 29 -8.29 -15.22 8.55
CA PRO A 29 -8.96 -16.48 8.33
C PRO A 29 -8.02 -17.57 7.77
N GLY A 30 -8.00 -18.75 8.41
CA GLY A 30 -7.25 -19.91 7.94
C GLY A 30 -5.74 -19.92 8.19
N VAL A 31 -5.20 -18.89 8.85
CA VAL A 31 -3.76 -18.77 9.14
C VAL A 31 -3.50 -18.29 10.57
N THR A 32 -2.25 -18.45 11.03
CA THR A 32 -1.80 -18.01 12.38
C THR A 32 -1.21 -16.59 12.37
N VAL A 33 -1.57 -15.79 11.37
CA VAL A 33 -1.10 -14.39 11.23
C VAL A 33 -2.07 -13.48 11.95
N ASP A 34 -1.54 -12.60 12.82
CA ASP A 34 -2.32 -11.66 13.61
C ASP A 34 -3.02 -10.63 12.71
N GLN A 35 -4.32 -10.42 12.96
CA GLN A 35 -5.12 -9.36 12.37
C GLN A 35 -5.51 -8.34 13.43
N LYS A 36 -5.27 -7.06 13.15
CA LYS A 36 -5.75 -5.96 13.98
C LYS A 36 -6.66 -5.07 13.16
N ILE A 37 -7.83 -4.81 13.70
CA ILE A 37 -8.83 -3.92 13.08
C ILE A 37 -9.18 -2.84 14.09
N GLY A 38 -9.27 -1.59 13.63
CA GLY A 38 -9.68 -0.49 14.48
C GLY A 38 -10.48 0.56 13.73
N GLU A 39 -11.35 1.26 14.44
CA GLU A 39 -12.08 2.40 13.89
C GLU A 39 -11.17 3.64 13.86
N ILE A 40 -11.15 4.36 12.74
CA ILE A 40 -10.41 5.61 12.64
C ILE A 40 -11.11 6.68 13.48
N ARG A 41 -10.40 7.16 14.51
CA ARG A 41 -10.88 8.20 15.40
C ARG A 41 -11.15 9.47 14.63
N SER A 42 -12.03 10.16 14.51
CA SER A 42 -12.37 11.37 13.74
C SER A 42 -13.24 11.11 12.51
N VAL A 43 -13.44 9.86 12.10
CA VAL A 43 -14.25 9.54 10.92
C VAL A 43 -15.24 8.43 11.26
N LYS A 44 -16.54 8.73 11.18
CA LYS A 44 -17.60 7.74 11.43
C LYS A 44 -17.61 6.67 10.33
N ASN A 45 -17.86 5.42 10.72
CA ASN A 45 -17.99 4.27 9.82
C ASN A 45 -16.74 4.07 8.93
N CYS A 46 -15.57 4.32 9.50
CA CYS A 46 -14.31 4.15 8.81
C CYS A 46 -13.37 3.32 9.68
N SER A 47 -12.99 2.16 9.19
CA SER A 47 -12.07 1.24 9.86
C SER A 47 -10.78 1.08 9.07
N VAL A 48 -9.73 0.70 9.78
CA VAL A 48 -8.44 0.33 9.20
C VAL A 48 -8.03 -1.04 9.71
N VAL A 49 -7.52 -1.87 8.79
CA VAL A 49 -6.96 -3.19 9.07
C VAL A 49 -5.43 -3.08 8.98
N ASP A 50 -4.74 -3.46 10.05
CA ASP A 50 -3.28 -3.53 10.08
C ASP A 50 -2.84 -4.82 9.38
N LEU A 51 -2.26 -4.69 8.20
CA LEU A 51 -1.71 -5.83 7.46
C LEU A 51 -0.31 -6.19 7.99
N PRO A 52 0.13 -7.42 7.82
CA PRO A 52 1.49 -7.83 8.19
C PRO A 52 2.55 -6.94 7.54
N GLY A 53 3.68 -6.73 8.22
CA GLY A 53 4.82 -6.01 7.65
C GLY A 53 5.54 -6.87 6.62
N ILE A 54 5.57 -6.45 5.37
CA ILE A 54 6.13 -7.19 4.25
C ILE A 54 7.08 -6.30 3.44
N TYR A 55 7.94 -6.90 2.63
CA TYR A 55 8.85 -6.18 1.73
C TYR A 55 8.43 -6.28 0.27
N SER A 56 7.58 -7.25 -0.06
CA SER A 56 7.08 -7.47 -1.42
C SER A 56 5.72 -8.17 -1.38
N ILE A 57 5.00 -8.14 -2.50
CA ILE A 57 3.76 -8.91 -2.71
C ILE A 57 4.08 -10.15 -3.52
N ARG A 58 4.97 -10.99 -3.00
CA ARG A 58 5.32 -12.29 -3.58
C ARG A 58 4.85 -13.41 -2.67
N PRO A 59 4.44 -14.58 -3.18
CA PRO A 59 3.86 -15.65 -2.38
C PRO A 59 4.95 -16.51 -1.67
N TYR A 60 5.92 -15.88 -1.02
CA TYR A 60 7.00 -16.60 -0.34
C TYR A 60 6.74 -16.83 1.15
N THR A 61 6.05 -15.90 1.79
CA THR A 61 5.72 -15.99 3.22
C THR A 61 4.23 -15.92 3.43
N ASN A 62 3.75 -16.48 4.55
CA ASN A 62 2.33 -16.38 4.91
C ASN A 62 1.86 -14.93 5.02
N GLU A 63 2.71 -14.05 5.52
CA GLU A 63 2.42 -12.61 5.66
C GLU A 63 2.23 -11.93 4.30
N GLU A 64 3.03 -12.27 3.31
CA GLU A 64 2.92 -11.74 1.94
C GLU A 64 1.65 -12.26 1.26
N ILE A 65 1.36 -13.56 1.39
CA ILE A 65 0.13 -14.19 0.87
C ILE A 65 -1.10 -13.54 1.51
N VAL A 66 -1.14 -13.43 2.84
CA VAL A 66 -2.27 -12.83 3.58
C VAL A 66 -2.50 -11.38 3.14
N THR A 67 -1.43 -10.59 3.00
CA THR A 67 -1.54 -9.20 2.57
C THR A 67 -2.11 -9.08 1.16
N ARG A 68 -1.59 -9.88 0.21
CA ARG A 68 -2.07 -9.93 -1.17
C ARG A 68 -3.54 -10.33 -1.24
N ASP A 69 -3.88 -11.44 -0.60
CA ASP A 69 -5.21 -12.01 -0.64
C ASP A 69 -6.24 -11.10 0.02
N PHE A 70 -5.86 -10.46 1.14
CA PHE A 70 -6.72 -9.44 1.76
C PHE A 70 -7.04 -8.30 0.78
N ILE A 71 -6.03 -7.76 0.13
CA ILE A 71 -6.22 -6.63 -0.79
C ILE A 71 -7.08 -7.03 -2.00
N LEU A 72 -6.85 -8.21 -2.57
CA LEU A 72 -7.56 -8.69 -3.76
C LEU A 72 -9.01 -9.11 -3.47
N ASN A 73 -9.24 -9.79 -2.33
CA ASN A 73 -10.54 -10.39 -2.02
C ASN A 73 -11.44 -9.44 -1.24
N GLU A 74 -10.92 -8.75 -0.23
CA GLU A 74 -11.70 -7.83 0.62
C GLU A 74 -11.91 -6.46 -0.03
N LYS A 75 -11.11 -6.13 -1.07
CA LYS A 75 -11.23 -4.89 -1.87
C LYS A 75 -11.43 -3.65 -0.99
N PRO A 76 -10.49 -3.30 -0.12
CA PRO A 76 -10.62 -2.15 0.76
C PRO A 76 -10.89 -0.88 -0.05
N ASP A 77 -11.61 0.08 0.53
CA ASP A 77 -11.89 1.38 -0.13
C ASP A 77 -10.62 2.17 -0.47
N GLY A 78 -9.50 1.84 0.17
CA GLY A 78 -8.20 2.40 -0.13
C GLY A 78 -7.09 1.78 0.72
N ILE A 79 -5.85 1.99 0.30
CA ILE A 79 -4.64 1.57 0.99
C ILE A 79 -3.95 2.80 1.58
N ILE A 80 -3.59 2.72 2.86
CA ILE A 80 -2.64 3.64 3.50
C ILE A 80 -1.29 2.92 3.49
N ASN A 81 -0.41 3.30 2.58
CA ASN A 81 0.93 2.73 2.50
C ASN A 81 1.89 3.57 3.34
N ILE A 82 2.48 2.99 4.38
CA ILE A 82 3.46 3.67 5.22
C ILE A 82 4.88 3.34 4.78
N VAL A 83 5.69 4.38 4.60
CA VAL A 83 7.07 4.35 4.11
C VAL A 83 7.98 5.03 5.13
N ASP A 84 9.07 4.39 5.48
CA ASP A 84 10.14 4.97 6.27
C ASP A 84 10.98 5.93 5.41
N ALA A 85 10.89 7.23 5.69
CA ALA A 85 11.58 8.28 4.96
C ALA A 85 13.11 8.23 5.13
N THR A 86 13.61 7.58 6.19
CA THR A 86 15.06 7.42 6.43
C THR A 86 15.66 6.28 5.60
N ASN A 87 14.80 5.38 5.07
CA ASN A 87 15.20 4.24 4.23
C ASN A 87 14.25 4.09 3.03
N ILE A 88 14.09 5.17 2.28
CA ILE A 88 13.04 5.33 1.28
C ILE A 88 13.18 4.32 0.12
N GLU A 89 14.38 4.09 -0.39
CA GLU A 89 14.63 3.20 -1.54
C GLU A 89 14.11 1.78 -1.28
N ARG A 90 14.41 1.25 -0.09
CA ARG A 90 13.96 -0.09 0.29
C ARG A 90 12.44 -0.17 0.44
N ASN A 91 11.81 0.89 0.94
CA ASN A 91 10.39 0.92 1.19
C ASN A 91 9.56 1.13 -0.08
N LEU A 92 10.07 1.90 -1.04
CA LEU A 92 9.38 2.18 -2.31
C LEU A 92 9.16 0.93 -3.15
N TYR A 93 9.97 -0.12 -3.00
CA TYR A 93 9.77 -1.36 -3.74
C TYR A 93 8.36 -1.96 -3.51
N LEU A 94 7.91 -2.03 -2.27
CA LEU A 94 6.55 -2.44 -1.95
C LEU A 94 5.51 -1.45 -2.49
N THR A 95 5.78 -0.14 -2.35
CA THR A 95 4.90 0.91 -2.85
C THR A 95 4.60 0.75 -4.34
N LEU A 96 5.63 0.51 -5.16
CA LEU A 96 5.46 0.33 -6.61
C LEU A 96 4.59 -0.90 -6.94
N GLN A 97 4.74 -2.00 -6.20
CA GLN A 97 3.91 -3.19 -6.38
C GLN A 97 2.44 -2.94 -5.97
N LEU A 98 2.21 -2.16 -4.90
CA LEU A 98 0.85 -1.76 -4.49
C LEU A 98 0.20 -0.86 -5.55
N LEU A 99 0.96 0.03 -6.19
CA LEU A 99 0.46 0.89 -7.28
C LEU A 99 0.00 0.07 -8.50
N GLU A 100 0.71 -1.00 -8.83
CA GLU A 100 0.30 -1.91 -9.92
C GLU A 100 -1.05 -2.59 -9.67
N MET A 101 -1.46 -2.77 -8.40
CA MET A 101 -2.78 -3.32 -8.06
C MET A 101 -3.94 -2.38 -8.43
N HIS A 102 -3.65 -1.10 -8.70
CA HIS A 102 -4.61 -0.08 -9.15
C HIS A 102 -5.80 0.11 -8.20
N ILE A 103 -5.51 0.21 -6.92
CA ILE A 103 -6.48 0.47 -5.84
C ILE A 103 -6.24 1.89 -5.32
N PRO A 104 -7.30 2.63 -4.89
CA PRO A 104 -7.13 3.94 -4.28
C PRO A 104 -6.07 3.90 -3.16
N MET A 105 -5.07 4.78 -3.20
CA MET A 105 -3.95 4.71 -2.28
C MET A 105 -3.46 6.10 -1.88
N VAL A 106 -3.00 6.22 -0.63
CA VAL A 106 -2.25 7.35 -0.10
C VAL A 106 -0.96 6.84 0.53
N LEU A 107 0.14 7.57 0.35
CA LEU A 107 1.44 7.26 0.95
C LEU A 107 1.66 8.12 2.19
N ALA A 108 1.86 7.48 3.34
CA ALA A 108 2.28 8.09 4.59
C ALA A 108 3.81 8.04 4.67
N LEU A 109 4.47 9.17 4.41
CA LEU A 109 5.93 9.31 4.47
C LEU A 109 6.33 9.57 5.92
N ASN A 110 6.67 8.52 6.65
CA ASN A 110 6.90 8.53 8.10
C ASN A 110 8.36 8.84 8.46
N MET A 111 8.60 9.16 9.72
CA MET A 111 9.92 9.51 10.28
C MET A 111 10.49 10.81 9.71
N MET A 112 9.62 11.72 9.24
CA MET A 112 10.05 13.02 8.71
C MET A 112 10.72 13.91 9.77
N ASP A 113 10.46 13.68 11.03
CA ASP A 113 11.17 14.32 12.14
C ASP A 113 12.63 13.88 12.21
N GLU A 114 12.95 12.61 11.95
CA GLU A 114 14.32 12.11 11.89
C GLU A 114 15.06 12.67 10.67
N VAL A 115 14.42 12.70 9.51
CA VAL A 115 14.99 13.31 8.30
C VAL A 115 15.36 14.78 8.56
N ARG A 116 14.42 15.55 9.13
CA ARG A 116 14.68 16.97 9.50
C ARG A 116 15.76 17.09 10.58
N GLY A 117 15.73 16.22 11.59
CA GLY A 117 16.72 16.21 12.67
C GLY A 117 18.14 15.94 12.18
N ASN A 118 18.30 15.19 11.11
CA ASN A 118 19.57 14.90 10.45
C ASN A 118 19.95 15.95 9.37
N GLY A 119 19.21 17.06 9.26
CA GLY A 119 19.45 18.11 8.28
C GLY A 119 19.04 17.75 6.85
N GLY A 120 18.32 16.66 6.66
CA GLY A 120 17.78 16.24 5.36
C GLY A 120 16.43 16.88 5.03
N SER A 121 16.06 16.80 3.75
CA SER A 121 14.74 17.18 3.25
C SER A 121 14.32 16.22 2.13
N ILE A 122 13.01 16.02 1.99
CA ILE A 122 12.42 15.25 0.88
C ILE A 122 11.36 16.12 0.22
N ASP A 123 11.42 16.24 -1.09
CA ASP A 123 10.36 16.88 -1.86
C ASP A 123 9.19 15.91 -2.05
N TYR A 124 8.33 15.84 -1.03
CA TYR A 124 7.14 14.98 -1.05
C TYR A 124 6.09 15.42 -2.07
N ARG A 125 6.14 16.68 -2.55
CA ARG A 125 5.23 17.16 -3.61
C ARG A 125 5.63 16.60 -4.95
N GLN A 126 6.92 16.72 -5.30
CA GLN A 126 7.45 16.08 -6.50
C GLN A 126 7.23 14.55 -6.43
N MET A 127 7.48 13.94 -5.28
CA MET A 127 7.23 12.51 -5.09
C MET A 127 5.75 12.14 -5.33
N SER A 128 4.81 12.99 -4.90
CA SER A 128 3.38 12.80 -5.16
C SER A 128 3.03 12.88 -6.65
N GLU A 129 3.66 13.78 -7.38
CA GLU A 129 3.49 13.93 -8.84
C GLU A 129 4.04 12.70 -9.58
N GLU A 130 5.25 12.27 -9.24
CA GLU A 130 5.91 11.10 -9.86
C GLU A 130 5.19 9.78 -9.57
N LEU A 131 4.72 9.58 -8.34
CA LEU A 131 3.97 8.36 -7.98
C LEU A 131 2.49 8.41 -8.41
N GLY A 132 1.98 9.59 -8.72
CA GLY A 132 0.58 9.78 -9.12
C GLY A 132 -0.45 9.52 -8.00
N ILE A 133 -0.04 9.64 -6.74
CA ILE A 133 -0.86 9.49 -5.53
C ILE A 133 -0.52 10.58 -4.51
N PRO A 134 -1.42 10.91 -3.56
CA PRO A 134 -1.08 11.80 -2.46
C PRO A 134 0.05 11.22 -1.59
N VAL A 135 1.07 12.03 -1.32
CA VAL A 135 2.15 11.74 -0.38
C VAL A 135 2.07 12.71 0.79
N ILE A 136 1.84 12.19 1.98
CA ILE A 136 1.64 12.98 3.20
C ILE A 136 2.84 12.77 4.14
N PRO A 137 3.63 13.81 4.41
CA PRO A 137 4.74 13.73 5.36
C PRO A 137 4.18 13.64 6.79
N ILE A 138 4.63 12.65 7.55
CA ILE A 138 4.18 12.42 8.92
C ILE A 138 5.35 12.11 9.87
N SER A 139 5.09 12.24 11.16
CA SER A 139 5.82 11.58 12.24
C SER A 139 4.82 10.88 13.15
N ALA A 140 4.65 9.58 12.98
CA ALA A 140 3.71 8.82 13.80
C ALA A 140 4.09 8.84 15.30
N ALA A 141 5.38 8.89 15.61
CA ALA A 141 5.87 8.99 16.98
C ALA A 141 5.52 10.33 17.66
N LYS A 142 5.39 11.42 16.89
CA LYS A 142 5.08 12.77 17.37
C LYS A 142 3.65 13.22 17.11
N ASP A 143 2.81 12.35 16.53
CA ASP A 143 1.43 12.69 16.11
C ASP A 143 1.38 13.86 15.09
N GLU A 144 2.45 14.03 14.27
CA GLU A 144 2.53 15.07 13.25
C GLU A 144 1.95 14.56 11.92
N GLY A 145 1.09 15.36 11.26
CA GLY A 145 0.57 15.08 9.91
C GLY A 145 -0.52 14.00 9.84
N ILE A 146 -0.93 13.42 11.00
CA ILE A 146 -1.91 12.32 11.04
C ILE A 146 -3.29 12.77 10.56
N GLU A 147 -3.75 13.97 10.95
CA GLU A 147 -5.04 14.50 10.49
C GLU A 147 -5.09 14.72 8.99
N ASP A 148 -4.00 15.20 8.40
CA ASP A 148 -3.91 15.43 6.95
C ASP A 148 -3.86 14.10 6.20
N LEU A 149 -3.19 13.09 6.76
CA LEU A 149 -3.21 11.73 6.24
C LEU A 149 -4.64 11.14 6.24
N ILE A 150 -5.37 11.28 7.35
CA ILE A 150 -6.76 10.81 7.45
C ILE A 150 -7.64 11.50 6.41
N LYS A 151 -7.54 12.82 6.27
CA LYS A 151 -8.31 13.59 5.27
C LYS A 151 -8.02 13.10 3.85
N ALA A 152 -6.74 12.95 3.50
CA ALA A 152 -6.32 12.47 2.19
C ALA A 152 -6.80 11.03 1.92
N ALA A 153 -6.66 10.11 2.88
CA ALA A 153 -7.13 8.74 2.76
C ALA A 153 -8.64 8.68 2.53
N VAL A 154 -9.42 9.41 3.35
CA VAL A 154 -10.88 9.46 3.23
C VAL A 154 -11.32 10.07 1.89
N GLU A 155 -10.64 11.10 1.41
CA GLU A 155 -10.93 11.71 0.11
C GLU A 155 -10.68 10.72 -1.03
N VAL A 156 -9.51 10.08 -1.04
CA VAL A 156 -9.11 9.10 -2.04
C VAL A 156 -10.07 7.91 -2.05
N GLY A 157 -10.41 7.36 -0.89
CA GLY A 157 -11.31 6.22 -0.77
C GLY A 157 -12.75 6.56 -1.18
N LYS A 158 -13.31 7.68 -0.70
CA LYS A 158 -14.69 8.10 -1.03
C LYS A 158 -14.87 8.43 -2.51
N LYS A 159 -13.89 9.10 -3.12
CA LYS A 159 -13.94 9.49 -4.53
C LYS A 159 -13.44 8.39 -5.46
N LYS A 160 -12.97 7.25 -4.91
CA LYS A 160 -12.35 6.15 -5.66
C LYS A 160 -11.24 6.65 -6.60
N ILE A 161 -10.37 7.54 -6.08
CA ILE A 161 -9.27 8.11 -6.86
C ILE A 161 -8.19 7.04 -7.01
N LEU A 162 -8.04 6.57 -8.25
CA LEU A 162 -7.04 5.56 -8.60
C LEU A 162 -5.65 6.19 -8.82
N PRO A 163 -4.56 5.45 -8.60
CA PRO A 163 -3.23 5.89 -8.96
C PRO A 163 -3.14 6.28 -10.43
N LYS A 164 -2.51 7.42 -10.72
CA LYS A 164 -2.34 7.91 -12.10
C LYS A 164 -1.19 7.21 -12.83
N VAL A 165 -0.21 6.71 -12.08
CA VAL A 165 0.97 6.04 -12.60
C VAL A 165 1.00 4.62 -12.04
N MET A 166 1.14 3.63 -12.92
CA MET A 166 1.25 2.22 -12.55
C MET A 166 2.47 1.55 -13.19
N ASP A 167 3.12 2.24 -14.12
CA ASP A 167 4.24 1.72 -14.88
C ASP A 167 5.49 2.52 -14.57
N PHE A 168 6.38 1.89 -13.81
CA PHE A 168 7.69 2.43 -13.42
C PHE A 168 8.83 1.66 -14.10
N CYS A 169 8.51 0.79 -15.07
CA CYS A 169 9.49 0.01 -15.80
C CYS A 169 10.11 0.85 -16.91
N GLU A 170 11.44 0.89 -16.99
CA GLU A 170 12.14 1.52 -18.09
C GLU A 170 11.74 0.89 -19.43
N GLN A 171 11.69 1.73 -20.47
CA GLN A 171 11.40 1.31 -21.84
C GLN A 171 12.45 0.29 -22.32
N GLY A 172 12.06 -0.98 -22.39
CA GLY A 172 12.99 -2.06 -22.71
C GLY A 172 12.28 -3.39 -23.03
N PRO A 173 13.03 -4.50 -23.16
CA PRO A 173 12.45 -5.81 -23.44
C PRO A 173 11.44 -6.26 -22.38
N VAL A 174 11.72 -6.03 -21.10
CA VAL A 174 10.85 -6.39 -19.98
C VAL A 174 9.54 -5.58 -20.03
N HIS A 175 9.63 -4.26 -20.23
CA HIS A 175 8.47 -3.40 -20.41
C HIS A 175 7.55 -3.89 -21.54
N ARG A 176 8.14 -4.17 -22.72
CA ARG A 176 7.38 -4.69 -23.88
C ARG A 176 6.74 -6.04 -23.59
N CYS A 177 7.45 -6.93 -22.88
CA CYS A 177 6.91 -8.23 -22.50
C CYS A 177 5.68 -8.07 -21.58
N ILE A 178 5.80 -7.32 -20.49
CA ILE A 178 4.70 -7.09 -19.54
C ILE A 178 3.52 -6.41 -20.26
N HIS A 179 3.78 -5.42 -21.13
CA HIS A 179 2.73 -4.75 -21.89
C HIS A 179 1.99 -5.72 -22.83
N ALA A 180 2.72 -6.56 -23.54
CA ALA A 180 2.11 -7.56 -24.44
C ALA A 180 1.27 -8.59 -23.66
N VAL A 181 1.76 -9.08 -22.53
CA VAL A 181 1.02 -10.01 -21.66
C VAL A 181 -0.21 -9.34 -21.07
N SER A 182 -0.12 -8.08 -20.62
CA SER A 182 -1.26 -7.37 -20.03
C SER A 182 -2.44 -7.25 -20.98
N HIS A 183 -2.21 -7.01 -22.28
CA HIS A 183 -3.26 -7.01 -23.29
C HIS A 183 -3.90 -8.38 -23.51
N GLN A 184 -3.11 -9.45 -23.42
CA GLN A 184 -3.64 -10.81 -23.62
C GLN A 184 -4.51 -11.29 -22.45
N VAL A 185 -4.24 -10.82 -21.23
CA VAL A 185 -4.95 -11.24 -20.02
C VAL A 185 -6.00 -10.22 -19.57
N GLU A 186 -6.19 -9.12 -20.29
CA GLU A 186 -7.02 -7.99 -19.89
C GLU A 186 -8.45 -8.42 -19.50
N ASP A 187 -9.13 -9.16 -20.36
CA ASP A 187 -10.50 -9.61 -20.12
C ASP A 187 -10.59 -10.52 -18.87
N HIS A 188 -9.64 -11.44 -18.71
CA HIS A 188 -9.59 -12.34 -17.54
C HIS A 188 -9.32 -11.57 -16.26
N ALA A 189 -8.31 -10.71 -16.26
CA ALA A 189 -7.93 -9.91 -15.10
C ALA A 189 -9.08 -9.01 -14.63
N VAL A 190 -9.73 -8.32 -15.56
CA VAL A 190 -10.90 -7.46 -15.27
C VAL A 190 -12.05 -8.27 -14.69
N ASN A 191 -12.35 -9.43 -15.23
CA ASN A 191 -13.44 -10.29 -14.77
C ASN A 191 -13.25 -10.76 -13.30
N ILE A 192 -12.02 -10.97 -12.85
CA ILE A 192 -11.71 -11.31 -11.44
C ILE A 192 -11.44 -10.06 -10.59
N GLY A 193 -11.51 -8.86 -11.20
CA GLY A 193 -11.30 -7.59 -10.50
C GLY A 193 -9.85 -7.29 -10.16
N MET A 194 -8.93 -7.81 -10.96
CA MET A 194 -7.49 -7.59 -10.85
C MET A 194 -7.02 -6.61 -11.93
N SER A 195 -6.01 -5.79 -11.61
CA SER A 195 -5.36 -4.94 -12.60
C SER A 195 -4.65 -5.79 -13.66
N PRO A 196 -4.90 -5.58 -14.98
CA PRO A 196 -4.20 -6.31 -16.04
C PRO A 196 -2.67 -6.17 -15.96
N ARG A 197 -2.18 -5.01 -15.54
CA ARG A 197 -0.75 -4.76 -15.33
C ARG A 197 -0.19 -5.63 -14.22
N PHE A 198 -0.86 -5.67 -13.07
CA PHE A 198 -0.46 -6.51 -11.94
C PHE A 198 -0.47 -8.00 -12.33
N ALA A 199 -1.54 -8.48 -12.97
CA ALA A 199 -1.64 -9.86 -13.45
C ALA A 199 -0.47 -10.19 -14.41
N ALA A 200 -0.18 -9.31 -15.38
CA ALA A 200 0.92 -9.52 -16.33
C ALA A 200 2.29 -9.58 -15.66
N THR A 201 2.55 -8.69 -14.68
CA THR A 201 3.79 -8.71 -13.90
C THR A 201 3.94 -10.04 -13.17
N LYS A 202 2.86 -10.53 -12.53
CA LYS A 202 2.87 -11.81 -11.80
C LYS A 202 3.05 -13.01 -12.72
N ILE A 203 2.46 -13.01 -13.90
CA ILE A 203 2.66 -14.05 -14.91
C ILE A 203 4.12 -14.07 -15.38
N VAL A 204 4.71 -12.92 -15.66
CA VAL A 204 6.14 -12.82 -16.08
C VAL A 204 7.07 -13.25 -14.93
N GLU A 205 6.69 -13.02 -13.67
CA GLU A 205 7.40 -13.51 -12.48
C GLU A 205 7.19 -15.00 -12.20
N ASN A 206 6.33 -15.68 -12.97
CA ASN A 206 5.94 -17.09 -12.81
C ASN A 206 5.29 -17.35 -11.43
N ASP A 207 4.43 -16.45 -11.00
CA ASP A 207 3.63 -16.57 -9.77
C ASP A 207 2.50 -17.57 -9.98
N THR A 208 2.66 -18.80 -9.49
CA THR A 208 1.74 -19.94 -9.73
C THR A 208 0.35 -19.69 -9.17
N ASP A 209 0.23 -18.97 -8.06
CA ASP A 209 -1.06 -18.68 -7.41
C ASP A 209 -1.94 -17.73 -8.25
N ILE A 210 -1.33 -16.98 -9.16
CA ILE A 210 -2.06 -16.07 -10.06
C ILE A 210 -2.32 -16.71 -11.43
N ILE A 211 -1.49 -17.69 -11.81
CA ILE A 211 -1.58 -18.38 -13.12
C ILE A 211 -2.69 -19.44 -13.11
N GLU A 212 -2.97 -20.08 -11.96
CA GLU A 212 -4.05 -21.07 -11.77
C GLU A 212 -5.41 -20.41 -11.57
#